data_d31fcb4069d879c8b658a3f3a261a4e5
#
_entry.id   d31fcb4069d879c8b658a3f3a261a4e5
#
_cell.length_a   1.000
_cell.length_b   1.000
_cell.length_c   1.000
_cell.angle_alpha   90.00
_cell.angle_beta   90.00
_cell.angle_gamma   90.00
#
_symmetry.space_group_name_H-M   'P 1'
#
loop_
_entity.id
_entity.type
_entity.pdbx_description
1 polymer ?
#
loop_
_entity_poly.entity_id
_entity_poly.type
_entity_poly.pdbx_seq_one_letter_code
_entity_poly.pdbx_strand_id
1 'polypeptide(L)'
;MKKILHISKYYYPFFGGTEQIARDVVLALKGEYEQKVIAFNDGKDDRTDTVDGIEVIKCGCFAKIAAQSLSTSYGKHLHQVMKDFQPDIVVFHYPNPFVAALLLRELKTTKAKLVVYWHLDIIRQKYLRVLFASQNRRLLECAVKVIATSPNYIEGSQWLQSVKEKCVVVPNCINVER
;
A
#
# COMPACT_ATOMS: atom_id res chain seq x y z
N MET A 1 -3.75 -22.10 -0.89
CA MET A 1 -4.34 -20.81 -0.46
C MET A 1 -3.72 -19.73 -1.32
N LYS A 2 -4.48 -18.69 -1.76
CA LYS A 2 -3.89 -17.57 -2.48
C LYS A 2 -3.08 -16.69 -1.54
N LYS A 3 -2.03 -16.06 -2.08
CA LYS A 3 -1.06 -15.26 -1.33
C LYS A 3 -1.27 -13.77 -1.57
N ILE A 4 -1.33 -12.98 -0.50
CA ILE A 4 -1.48 -11.53 -0.56
C ILE A 4 -0.29 -10.87 0.12
N LEU A 5 0.36 -9.94 -0.60
CA LEU A 5 1.33 -9.02 -0.02
C LEU A 5 0.65 -7.64 0.17
N HIS A 6 0.56 -7.19 1.42
CA HIS A 6 0.11 -5.86 1.74
C HIS A 6 1.30 -4.90 1.84
N ILE A 7 1.22 -3.78 1.15
CA ILE A 7 2.22 -2.71 1.19
C ILE A 7 1.57 -1.49 1.84
N SER A 8 1.95 -1.21 3.08
CA SER A 8 1.48 -0.05 3.83
C SER A 8 2.63 0.92 4.12
N LYS A 9 2.31 2.18 4.44
CA LYS A 9 3.34 3.14 4.82
C LYS A 9 4.00 2.76 6.13
N TYR A 10 3.21 2.59 7.18
CA TYR A 10 3.58 2.00 8.46
C TYR A 10 2.60 0.88 8.81
N TYR A 11 2.86 0.16 9.89
CA TYR A 11 1.97 -0.88 10.39
C TYR A 11 2.04 -0.94 11.92
N TYR A 12 1.09 -1.64 12.54
CA TYR A 12 1.04 -1.78 14.00
C TYR A 12 2.43 -2.13 14.61
N PRO A 13 2.84 -1.54 15.77
CA PRO A 13 2.06 -0.70 16.69
C PRO A 13 1.96 0.79 16.31
N PHE A 14 2.40 1.20 15.13
CA PHE A 14 2.20 2.56 14.66
C PHE A 14 0.71 2.81 14.38
N PHE A 15 0.14 3.84 14.99
CA PHE A 15 -1.27 4.23 14.82
C PHE A 15 -1.41 5.41 13.88
N GLY A 16 -2.21 5.22 12.84
CA GLY A 16 -2.64 6.23 11.90
C GLY A 16 -3.88 5.73 11.15
N GLY A 17 -4.66 6.62 10.54
CA GLY A 17 -5.90 6.21 9.89
C GLY A 17 -5.71 5.19 8.78
N THR A 18 -4.72 5.40 7.91
CA THR A 18 -4.40 4.47 6.81
C THR A 18 -3.81 3.15 7.29
N GLU A 19 -2.99 3.20 8.34
CA GLU A 19 -2.35 2.05 8.96
C GLU A 19 -3.38 1.15 9.67
N GLN A 20 -4.36 1.77 10.33
CA GLN A 20 -5.45 1.04 10.96
C GLN A 20 -6.31 0.34 9.91
N ILE A 21 -6.67 1.02 8.81
CA ILE A 21 -7.43 0.41 7.71
C ILE A 21 -6.63 -0.75 7.08
N ALA A 22 -5.32 -0.58 6.89
CA ALA A 22 -4.49 -1.66 6.37
C ALA A 22 -4.52 -2.89 7.28
N ARG A 23 -4.46 -2.69 8.61
CA ARG A 23 -4.57 -3.78 9.58
C ARG A 23 -5.95 -4.42 9.57
N ASP A 24 -7.02 -3.64 9.50
CA ASP A 24 -8.39 -4.15 9.47
C ASP A 24 -8.64 -5.00 8.21
N VAL A 25 -8.10 -4.60 7.05
CA VAL A 25 -8.14 -5.41 5.81
C VAL A 25 -7.39 -6.73 5.98
N VAL A 26 -6.18 -6.70 6.58
CA VAL A 26 -5.39 -7.91 6.86
C VAL A 26 -6.16 -8.86 7.79
N LEU A 27 -6.77 -8.34 8.85
CA LEU A 27 -7.55 -9.13 9.80
C LEU A 27 -8.81 -9.72 9.18
N ALA A 28 -9.51 -8.95 8.33
CA ALA A 28 -10.72 -9.43 7.65
C ALA A 28 -10.44 -10.57 6.67
N LEU A 29 -9.23 -10.63 6.11
CA LEU A 29 -8.81 -11.68 5.16
C LEU A 29 -8.05 -12.83 5.84
N LYS A 30 -7.89 -12.77 7.17
CA LYS A 30 -7.17 -13.80 7.93
C LYS A 30 -7.92 -15.14 7.89
N GLY A 31 -7.17 -16.19 7.61
CA GLY A 31 -7.72 -17.57 7.49
C GLY A 31 -8.15 -17.93 6.07
N GLU A 32 -8.46 -16.96 5.21
CA GLU A 32 -8.82 -17.23 3.81
C GLU A 32 -7.60 -17.11 2.87
N TYR A 33 -6.61 -16.29 3.25
CA TYR A 33 -5.43 -16.02 2.47
C TYR A 33 -4.16 -16.18 3.30
N GLU A 34 -3.09 -16.64 2.67
CA GLU A 34 -1.74 -16.50 3.22
C GLU A 34 -1.27 -15.08 3.00
N GLN A 35 -0.88 -14.39 4.09
CA GLN A 35 -0.63 -12.96 4.02
C GLN A 35 0.74 -12.58 4.58
N LYS A 36 1.37 -11.59 3.97
CA LYS A 36 2.52 -10.86 4.51
C LYS A 36 2.30 -9.36 4.38
N VAL A 37 2.96 -8.61 5.24
CA VAL A 37 2.95 -7.14 5.19
C VAL A 37 4.37 -6.63 5.04
N ILE A 38 4.57 -5.60 4.21
CA ILE A 38 5.80 -4.82 4.17
C ILE A 38 5.48 -3.34 4.41
N ALA A 39 6.24 -2.69 5.29
CA ALA A 39 6.03 -1.30 5.69
C ALA A 39 7.35 -0.64 6.06
N PHE A 40 7.36 0.67 6.30
CA PHE A 40 8.49 1.33 6.96
C PHE A 40 8.51 1.03 8.45
N ASN A 41 9.72 0.95 9.01
CA ASN A 41 9.91 1.08 10.45
C ASN A 41 9.88 2.57 10.84
N ASP A 42 9.55 2.86 12.08
CA ASP A 42 9.67 4.20 12.67
C ASP A 42 11.13 4.53 13.06
N GLY A 43 11.99 3.50 13.21
CA GLY A 43 13.43 3.57 13.44
C GLY A 43 14.26 3.38 12.19
N LYS A 44 15.60 3.39 12.37
CA LYS A 44 16.58 3.24 11.29
C LYS A 44 16.86 1.78 10.90
N ASP A 45 16.55 0.84 11.80
CA ASP A 45 16.90 -0.56 11.63
C ASP A 45 15.76 -1.34 10.95
N ASP A 46 16.13 -2.31 10.12
CA ASP A 46 15.20 -3.28 9.58
C ASP A 46 14.83 -4.29 10.65
N ARG A 47 13.58 -4.71 10.67
CA ARG A 47 13.14 -5.81 11.52
C ARG A 47 11.95 -6.54 10.90
N THR A 48 11.77 -7.79 11.32
CA THR A 48 10.60 -8.59 10.99
C THR A 48 9.88 -8.96 12.27
N ASP A 49 8.61 -8.61 12.34
CA ASP A 49 7.72 -8.89 13.47
C ASP A 49 6.65 -9.90 13.06
N THR A 50 6.02 -10.52 14.05
CA THR A 50 4.73 -11.21 13.86
C THR A 50 3.65 -10.40 14.56
N VAL A 51 2.69 -9.89 13.79
CA VAL A 51 1.56 -9.11 14.29
C VAL A 51 0.27 -9.82 13.93
N ASP A 52 -0.58 -10.11 14.90
CA ASP A 52 -1.83 -10.85 14.70
C ASP A 52 -1.63 -12.23 14.00
N GLY A 53 -0.43 -12.83 14.11
CA GLY A 53 -0.05 -14.08 13.44
C GLY A 53 0.40 -13.91 11.98
N ILE A 54 0.57 -12.67 11.52
CA ILE A 54 1.02 -12.33 10.16
C ILE A 54 2.45 -11.78 10.22
N GLU A 55 3.31 -12.24 9.31
CA GLU A 55 4.68 -11.72 9.16
C GLU A 55 4.67 -10.29 8.62
N VAL A 56 5.33 -9.39 9.32
CA VAL A 56 5.43 -7.97 8.99
C VAL A 56 6.90 -7.57 8.84
N ILE A 57 7.31 -7.28 7.61
CA ILE A 57 8.65 -6.80 7.28
C ILE A 57 8.66 -5.28 7.43
N LYS A 58 9.45 -4.76 8.37
CA LYS A 58 9.57 -3.33 8.65
C LYS A 58 10.94 -2.83 8.23
N CYS A 59 10.96 -2.01 7.18
CA CYS A 59 12.19 -1.48 6.58
C CYS A 59 12.61 -0.18 7.27
N GLY A 60 13.86 -0.11 7.70
CA GLY A 60 14.42 1.04 8.41
C GLY A 60 14.30 2.33 7.60
N CYS A 61 13.93 3.42 8.29
CA CYS A 61 13.76 4.74 7.71
C CYS A 61 14.91 5.65 8.14
N PHE A 62 15.75 6.11 7.20
CA PHE A 62 16.87 7.00 7.50
C PHE A 62 16.50 8.48 7.42
N ALA A 63 15.46 8.85 6.68
CA ALA A 63 14.99 10.22 6.52
C ALA A 63 13.49 10.28 6.23
N LYS A 64 12.88 11.42 6.55
CA LYS A 64 11.49 11.77 6.19
C LYS A 64 11.51 13.13 5.49
N ILE A 65 11.07 13.17 4.21
CA ILE A 65 10.99 14.38 3.41
C ILE A 65 9.55 14.58 2.97
N ALA A 66 8.96 15.74 3.29
CA ALA A 66 7.57 16.06 2.94
C ALA A 66 6.57 14.95 3.34
N ALA A 67 6.71 14.42 4.54
CA ALA A 67 5.97 13.28 5.10
C ALA A 67 6.20 11.93 4.37
N GLN A 68 7.13 11.87 3.41
CA GLN A 68 7.54 10.63 2.75
C GLN A 68 8.73 10.02 3.49
N SER A 69 8.59 8.78 3.94
CA SER A 69 9.69 7.99 4.49
C SER A 69 10.61 7.49 3.39
N LEU A 70 11.92 7.54 3.65
CA LEU A 70 12.96 7.05 2.74
C LEU A 70 13.75 5.93 3.44
N SER A 71 14.02 4.86 2.69
CA SER A 71 14.74 3.69 3.15
C SER A 71 15.73 3.23 2.07
N THR A 72 16.92 2.83 2.48
CA THR A 72 17.91 2.21 1.58
C THR A 72 17.67 0.72 1.40
N SER A 73 16.99 0.07 2.34
CA SER A 73 16.75 -1.37 2.38
C SER A 73 15.40 -1.78 1.78
N TYR A 74 14.42 -0.85 1.71
CA TYR A 74 13.05 -1.18 1.30
C TYR A 74 12.98 -1.88 -0.07
N GLY A 75 13.74 -1.39 -1.05
CA GLY A 75 13.77 -2.00 -2.38
C GLY A 75 14.28 -3.43 -2.37
N LYS A 76 15.32 -3.72 -1.56
CA LYS A 76 15.87 -5.07 -1.38
C LYS A 76 14.83 -6.00 -0.73
N HIS A 77 14.19 -5.55 0.36
CA HIS A 77 13.17 -6.34 1.05
C HIS A 77 11.93 -6.58 0.19
N LEU A 78 11.49 -5.56 -0.57
CA LEU A 78 10.38 -5.71 -1.51
C LEU A 78 10.71 -6.76 -2.58
N HIS A 79 11.89 -6.66 -3.21
CA HIS A 79 12.33 -7.64 -4.19
C HIS A 79 12.37 -9.06 -3.61
N GLN A 80 12.95 -9.20 -2.40
CA GLN A 80 13.08 -10.49 -1.74
C GLN A 80 11.72 -11.12 -1.43
N VAL A 81 10.78 -10.34 -0.84
CA VAL A 81 9.45 -10.86 -0.52
C VAL A 81 8.66 -11.19 -1.79
N MET A 82 8.77 -10.38 -2.85
CA MET A 82 8.13 -10.68 -4.13
C MET A 82 8.63 -11.98 -4.74
N LYS A 83 9.96 -12.24 -4.64
CA LYS A 83 10.60 -13.45 -5.17
C LYS A 83 10.28 -14.70 -4.36
N ASP A 84 10.37 -14.63 -3.03
CA ASP A 84 10.27 -15.79 -2.16
C ASP A 84 8.82 -16.14 -1.84
N PHE A 85 8.01 -15.13 -1.54
CA PHE A 85 6.61 -15.32 -1.21
C PHE A 85 5.73 -15.54 -2.45
N GLN A 86 6.10 -14.95 -3.60
CA GLN A 86 5.37 -15.04 -4.87
C GLN A 86 3.88 -14.73 -4.71
N PRO A 87 3.52 -13.49 -4.31
CA PRO A 87 2.13 -13.15 -4.06
C PRO A 87 1.28 -13.25 -5.35
N ASP A 88 0.05 -13.77 -5.24
CA ASP A 88 -0.96 -13.71 -6.30
C ASP A 88 -1.54 -12.30 -6.44
N ILE A 89 -1.62 -11.59 -5.29
CA ILE A 89 -2.19 -10.25 -5.19
C ILE A 89 -1.26 -9.37 -4.37
N VAL A 90 -1.04 -8.16 -4.84
CA VAL A 90 -0.41 -7.08 -4.07
C VAL A 90 -1.46 -6.03 -3.76
N VAL A 91 -1.70 -5.74 -2.48
CA VAL A 91 -2.56 -4.63 -2.03
C VAL A 91 -1.67 -3.47 -1.63
N PHE A 92 -1.72 -2.38 -2.40
CA PHE A 92 -0.92 -1.19 -2.17
C PHE A 92 -1.76 -0.07 -1.56
N HIS A 93 -1.44 0.34 -0.33
CA HIS A 93 -2.10 1.43 0.37
C HIS A 93 -1.49 2.79 -0.04
N TYR A 94 -2.18 3.49 -0.93
CA TYR A 94 -1.76 4.82 -1.42
C TYR A 94 -2.19 5.92 -0.42
N PRO A 95 -1.38 6.98 -0.18
CA PRO A 95 -0.20 7.39 -0.93
C PRO A 95 1.13 6.92 -0.32
N ASN A 96 2.00 6.42 -1.15
CA ASN A 96 3.39 6.17 -0.83
C ASN A 96 4.23 6.22 -2.12
N PRO A 97 4.55 7.42 -2.65
CA PRO A 97 5.17 7.57 -3.97
C PRO A 97 6.56 6.93 -4.08
N PHE A 98 7.37 6.93 -3.00
CA PHE A 98 8.66 6.26 -3.01
C PHE A 98 8.50 4.74 -3.25
N VAL A 99 7.60 4.10 -2.51
CA VAL A 99 7.35 2.66 -2.65
C VAL A 99 6.62 2.33 -3.95
N ALA A 100 5.74 3.22 -4.43
CA ALA A 100 5.08 3.05 -5.73
C ALA A 100 6.09 2.94 -6.88
N ALA A 101 7.19 3.72 -6.85
CA ALA A 101 8.25 3.61 -7.85
C ALA A 101 8.95 2.25 -7.82
N LEU A 102 9.24 1.73 -6.63
CA LEU A 102 9.84 0.41 -6.43
C LEU A 102 8.88 -0.69 -6.87
N LEU A 103 7.61 -0.63 -6.44
CA LEU A 103 6.58 -1.60 -6.79
C LEU A 103 6.35 -1.69 -8.31
N LEU A 104 6.29 -0.56 -9.01
CA LEU A 104 6.14 -0.53 -10.46
C LEU A 104 7.32 -1.19 -11.21
N ARG A 105 8.49 -1.30 -10.58
CA ARG A 105 9.62 -2.08 -11.12
C ARG A 105 9.39 -3.58 -10.94
N GLU A 106 8.99 -4.00 -9.74
CA GLU A 106 8.74 -5.42 -9.42
C GLU A 106 7.58 -5.98 -10.25
N LEU A 107 6.52 -5.20 -10.48
CA LEU A 107 5.36 -5.63 -11.25
C LEU A 107 5.67 -5.96 -12.72
N LYS A 108 6.82 -5.53 -13.26
CA LYS A 108 7.24 -5.88 -14.63
C LYS A 108 7.66 -7.35 -14.76
N THR A 109 8.08 -7.98 -13.67
CA THR A 109 8.67 -9.32 -13.65
C THR A 109 7.81 -10.34 -12.92
N THR A 110 6.61 -9.94 -12.44
CA THR A 110 5.69 -10.79 -11.72
C THR A 110 4.33 -10.88 -12.41
N LYS A 111 3.58 -11.95 -12.10
CA LYS A 111 2.18 -12.12 -12.50
C LYS A 111 1.19 -11.66 -11.43
N ALA A 112 1.69 -11.09 -10.33
CA ALA A 112 0.85 -10.61 -9.24
C ALA A 112 -0.14 -9.55 -9.72
N LYS A 113 -1.39 -9.65 -9.28
CA LYS A 113 -2.44 -8.67 -9.57
C LYS A 113 -2.33 -7.51 -8.58
N LEU A 114 -2.24 -6.29 -9.07
CA LEU A 114 -2.22 -5.10 -8.23
C LEU A 114 -3.64 -4.65 -7.89
N VAL A 115 -3.90 -4.48 -6.60
CA VAL A 115 -5.06 -3.77 -6.05
C VAL A 115 -4.54 -2.52 -5.35
N VAL A 116 -5.04 -1.35 -5.70
CA VAL A 116 -4.67 -0.10 -5.05
C VAL A 116 -5.78 0.33 -4.10
N TYR A 117 -5.47 0.46 -2.82
CA TYR A 117 -6.37 1.09 -1.85
C TYR A 117 -6.04 2.59 -1.81
N TRP A 118 -6.91 3.39 -2.41
CA TRP A 118 -6.70 4.83 -2.58
C TRP A 118 -7.33 5.60 -1.43
N HIS A 119 -6.54 5.93 -0.40
CA HIS A 119 -7.03 6.58 0.82
C HIS A 119 -7.24 8.08 0.67
N LEU A 120 -6.32 8.75 -0.03
CA LEU A 120 -6.37 10.20 -0.21
C LEU A 120 -5.54 10.68 -1.41
N ASP A 121 -5.93 11.81 -1.98
CA ASP A 121 -5.16 12.52 -3.00
C ASP A 121 -4.05 13.36 -2.36
N ILE A 122 -2.88 13.44 -3.00
CA ILE A 122 -1.81 14.37 -2.61
C ILE A 122 -2.19 15.77 -3.10
N ILE A 123 -2.90 16.54 -2.26
CA ILE A 123 -3.45 17.86 -2.63
C ILE A 123 -2.51 19.01 -2.23
N ARG A 124 -1.91 18.95 -1.03
CA ARG A 124 -1.18 20.07 -0.43
C ARG A 124 0.14 20.44 -1.13
N GLN A 125 0.72 19.53 -1.87
CA GLN A 125 2.04 19.71 -2.48
C GLN A 125 1.89 19.80 -4.01
N LYS A 126 1.49 20.96 -4.52
CA LYS A 126 1.24 21.19 -5.95
C LYS A 126 2.38 20.71 -6.87
N TYR A 127 3.64 20.96 -6.47
CA TYR A 127 4.81 20.53 -7.24
C TYR A 127 4.98 19.00 -7.24
N LEU A 128 4.77 18.34 -6.10
CA LEU A 128 4.86 16.88 -6.00
C LEU A 128 3.72 16.20 -6.77
N ARG A 129 2.55 16.83 -6.88
CA ARG A 129 1.45 16.33 -7.70
C ARG A 129 1.86 16.21 -9.17
N VAL A 130 2.54 17.20 -9.71
CA VAL A 130 3.04 17.20 -11.10
C VAL A 130 4.16 16.17 -11.26
N LEU A 131 5.10 16.14 -10.31
CA LEU A 131 6.23 15.21 -10.32
C LEU A 131 5.78 13.74 -10.30
N PHE A 132 4.76 13.42 -9.51
CA PHE A 132 4.25 12.05 -9.40
C PHE A 132 3.06 11.74 -10.33
N ALA A 133 2.66 12.67 -11.19
CA ALA A 133 1.51 12.48 -12.08
C ALA A 133 1.65 11.27 -12.99
N SER A 134 2.80 11.11 -13.65
CA SER A 134 3.07 9.98 -14.53
C SER A 134 3.12 8.66 -13.77
N GLN A 135 3.69 8.67 -12.57
CA GLN A 135 3.76 7.49 -11.70
C GLN A 135 2.37 7.06 -11.22
N ASN A 136 1.54 8.01 -10.76
CA ASN A 136 0.18 7.73 -10.33
C ASN A 136 -0.67 7.15 -11.46
N ARG A 137 -0.55 7.73 -12.66
CA ARG A 137 -1.23 7.20 -13.85
C ARG A 137 -0.83 5.75 -14.10
N ARG A 138 0.47 5.45 -14.16
CA ARG A 138 0.97 4.09 -14.38
C ARG A 138 0.53 3.12 -13.28
N LEU A 139 0.52 3.57 -12.02
CA LEU A 139 0.06 2.75 -10.88
C LEU A 139 -1.41 2.35 -11.07
N LEU A 140 -2.28 3.31 -11.42
CA LEU A 140 -3.69 3.08 -11.64
C LEU A 140 -3.95 2.25 -12.92
N GLU A 141 -3.18 2.46 -13.99
CA GLU A 141 -3.24 1.65 -15.21
C GLU A 141 -2.90 0.18 -14.92
N CYS A 142 -1.86 -0.09 -14.13
CA CYS A 142 -1.44 -1.43 -13.73
C CYS A 142 -2.43 -2.11 -12.75
N ALA A 143 -3.22 -1.34 -12.02
CA ALA A 143 -4.17 -1.88 -11.06
C ALA A 143 -5.32 -2.63 -11.76
N VAL A 144 -5.64 -3.83 -11.27
CA VAL A 144 -6.84 -4.58 -11.71
C VAL A 144 -8.09 -4.05 -11.02
N LYS A 145 -7.95 -3.53 -9.80
CA LYS A 145 -9.01 -2.85 -9.02
C LYS A 145 -8.42 -1.72 -8.20
N VAL A 146 -9.23 -0.70 -7.98
CA VAL A 146 -8.93 0.44 -7.14
C VAL A 146 -10.03 0.55 -6.09
N ILE A 147 -9.66 0.49 -4.81
CA ILE A 147 -10.59 0.61 -3.70
C ILE A 147 -10.63 2.09 -3.27
N ALA A 148 -11.81 2.66 -3.20
CA ALA A 148 -12.06 4.00 -2.69
C ALA A 148 -13.05 3.93 -1.51
N THR A 149 -13.02 4.95 -0.64
CA THR A 149 -13.80 4.93 0.61
C THR A 149 -15.24 5.37 0.44
N SER A 150 -15.57 6.09 -0.65
CA SER A 150 -16.94 6.52 -0.94
C SER A 150 -17.14 6.79 -2.44
N PRO A 151 -18.40 6.78 -2.93
CA PRO A 151 -18.72 7.19 -4.30
C PRO A 151 -18.36 8.65 -4.57
N ASN A 152 -18.65 9.55 -3.64
CA ASN A 152 -18.35 10.99 -3.76
C ASN A 152 -16.82 11.22 -3.90
N TYR A 153 -16.02 10.37 -3.28
CA TYR A 153 -14.58 10.45 -3.40
C TYR A 153 -14.10 10.07 -4.80
N ILE A 154 -14.71 9.06 -5.43
CA ILE A 154 -14.41 8.70 -6.82
C ILE A 154 -14.80 9.87 -7.75
N GLU A 155 -15.94 10.51 -7.52
CA GLU A 155 -16.41 11.63 -8.34
C GLU A 155 -15.57 12.90 -8.19
N GLY A 156 -15.04 13.15 -6.97
CA GLY A 156 -14.21 14.32 -6.67
C GLY A 156 -12.74 14.20 -7.04
N SER A 157 -12.23 12.98 -7.25
CA SER A 157 -10.82 12.74 -7.56
C SER A 157 -10.58 12.64 -9.06
N GLN A 158 -9.80 13.58 -9.62
CA GLN A 158 -9.41 13.51 -11.04
C GLN A 158 -8.63 12.24 -11.40
N TRP A 159 -7.94 11.63 -10.42
CA TRP A 159 -7.21 10.38 -10.61
C TRP A 159 -8.16 9.20 -10.74
N LEU A 160 -9.14 9.09 -9.84
CA LEU A 160 -10.09 7.98 -9.81
C LEU A 160 -11.09 8.08 -10.96
N GLN A 161 -11.43 9.27 -11.41
CA GLN A 161 -12.26 9.47 -12.59
C GLN A 161 -11.65 8.82 -13.85
N SER A 162 -10.32 8.88 -13.99
CA SER A 162 -9.62 8.31 -15.14
C SER A 162 -9.66 6.77 -15.21
N VAL A 163 -10.04 6.10 -14.11
CA VAL A 163 -10.10 4.64 -13.96
C VAL A 163 -11.38 4.18 -13.26
N LYS A 164 -12.47 4.95 -13.43
CA LYS A 164 -13.74 4.76 -12.71
C LYS A 164 -14.28 3.33 -12.83
N GLU A 165 -14.09 2.69 -13.98
CA GLU A 165 -14.52 1.31 -14.26
C GLU A 165 -13.78 0.25 -13.41
N LYS A 166 -12.61 0.60 -12.88
CA LYS A 166 -11.84 -0.27 -11.96
C LYS A 166 -12.17 0.01 -10.49
N CYS A 167 -12.87 1.11 -10.19
CA CYS A 167 -13.13 1.52 -8.83
C CYS A 167 -14.20 0.66 -8.17
N VAL A 168 -13.95 0.32 -6.90
CA VAL A 168 -14.88 -0.35 -6.00
C VAL A 168 -14.96 0.45 -4.71
N VAL A 169 -16.15 0.67 -4.21
CA VAL A 169 -16.34 1.38 -2.94
C VAL A 169 -16.31 0.38 -1.79
N VAL A 170 -15.36 0.57 -0.88
CA VAL A 170 -15.30 -0.12 0.41
C VAL A 170 -15.25 0.96 1.49
N PRO A 171 -16.36 1.24 2.19
CA PRO A 171 -16.38 2.23 3.25
C PRO A 171 -15.43 1.86 4.39
N ASN A 172 -14.77 2.86 4.97
CA ASN A 172 -13.99 2.65 6.17
C ASN A 172 -14.95 2.33 7.33
N CYS A 173 -14.74 1.20 7.96
CA CYS A 173 -15.48 0.80 9.16
C CYS A 173 -14.63 1.06 10.40
N ILE A 174 -15.29 1.44 11.49
CA ILE A 174 -14.68 1.49 12.82
C ILE A 174 -15.11 0.23 13.54
N ASN A 175 -14.17 -0.54 14.04
CA ASN A 175 -14.49 -1.63 14.94
C ASN A 175 -14.88 -1.03 16.30
N VAL A 176 -16.17 -1.09 16.65
CA VAL A 176 -16.71 -0.54 17.90
C VAL A 176 -16.37 -1.38 19.15
N GLU A 177 -15.83 -2.59 18.95
CA GLU A 177 -15.46 -3.50 20.05
C GLU A 177 -13.99 -3.33 20.52
N ARG A 178 -13.30 -2.31 20.01
CA ARG A 178 -11.92 -1.95 20.40
C ARG A 178 -11.90 -0.75 21.32
#